data_15aeee734088f0cfca972c4151462929
#
_entry.id   15aeee734088f0cfca972c4151462929
#
_cell.length_a   1.000
_cell.length_b   1.000
_cell.length_c   1.000
_cell.angle_alpha   90.00
_cell.angle_beta   90.00
_cell.angle_gamma   90.00
#
_symmetry.space_group_name_H-M   'P 1'
#
loop_
_entity.id
_entity.type
_entity.pdbx_description
1 polymer ?
#
loop_
_entity_poly.entity_id
_entity_poly.type
_entity_poly.pdbx_seq_one_letter_code
_entity_poly.pdbx_strand_id
1 'polypeptide(L)'
;DVSSAKRYLTTEKKHIKKMLKEKMLKHSERLQFEDADRYKKRLDSIISLEDETSINIHPLDIDIWHASFKHKTGLAKISVRNGKVRSTKTYLIDSDASTELDNVFRRAIFHNYLNKNQIPSKLLIANKIMERGLLQEALEKTFNKKVSILSKAPKGSKSFVDLAKLNSKQTLINAENKEPVMKAGFDELIRKFNLVIANPTLDCIDISHH
;
A
#
# COMPACT_ATOMS: atom_id res chain seq x y z
N ASP A 1 -5.49 -30.13 20.71
CA ASP A 1 -6.15 -28.85 20.69
C ASP A 1 -5.25 -27.81 19.99
N VAL A 2 -5.81 -27.14 18.98
CA VAL A 2 -5.08 -26.17 18.13
C VAL A 2 -4.51 -25.01 18.96
N SER A 3 -5.18 -24.60 20.03
CA SER A 3 -4.72 -23.54 20.94
C SER A 3 -3.48 -23.97 21.74
N SER A 4 -3.39 -25.22 22.14
CA SER A 4 -2.24 -25.78 22.85
C SER A 4 -1.03 -25.93 21.93
N ALA A 5 -1.22 -26.41 20.71
CA ALA A 5 -0.16 -26.48 19.69
C ALA A 5 0.39 -25.09 19.34
N LYS A 6 -0.49 -24.09 19.22
CA LYS A 6 -0.12 -22.71 18.96
C LYS A 6 0.69 -22.07 20.09
N ARG A 7 0.31 -22.35 21.33
CA ARG A 7 1.02 -21.92 22.55
C ARG A 7 2.41 -22.54 22.63
N TYR A 8 2.53 -23.83 22.33
CA TYR A 8 3.79 -24.58 22.33
C TYR A 8 4.77 -23.98 21.29
N LEU A 9 4.33 -23.81 20.03
CA LEU A 9 5.14 -23.23 18.97
C LEU A 9 5.60 -21.79 19.27
N THR A 10 4.76 -20.98 19.94
CA THR A 10 5.11 -19.60 20.28
C THR A 10 6.10 -19.52 21.43
N THR A 11 5.99 -20.40 22.40
CA THR A 11 6.88 -20.46 23.58
C THR A 11 8.28 -20.98 23.21
N GLU A 12 8.36 -22.02 22.38
CA GLU A 12 9.65 -22.51 21.87
C GLU A 12 10.36 -21.47 20.99
N LYS A 13 9.65 -20.78 20.10
CA LYS A 13 10.24 -19.74 19.27
C LYS A 13 10.87 -18.61 20.09
N LYS A 14 10.20 -18.15 21.15
CA LYS A 14 10.77 -17.15 22.07
C LYS A 14 12.03 -17.66 22.76
N HIS A 15 12.03 -18.90 23.17
CA HIS A 15 13.17 -19.51 23.81
C HIS A 15 14.36 -19.67 22.87
N ILE A 16 14.12 -20.12 21.64
CA ILE A 16 15.14 -20.21 20.59
C ILE A 16 15.75 -18.84 20.26
N LYS A 17 14.94 -17.80 20.10
CA LYS A 17 15.45 -16.43 19.89
C LYS A 17 16.35 -15.96 21.03
N LYS A 18 15.91 -16.17 22.27
CA LYS A 18 16.69 -15.80 23.44
C LYS A 18 18.03 -16.54 23.45
N MET A 19 18.01 -17.85 23.24
CA MET A 19 19.21 -18.69 23.19
C MET A 19 20.17 -18.25 22.07
N LEU A 20 19.67 -17.95 20.86
CA LEU A 20 20.51 -17.51 19.75
C LEU A 20 21.13 -16.14 20.03
N LYS A 21 20.37 -15.23 20.63
CA LYS A 21 20.86 -13.91 21.05
C LYS A 21 21.96 -14.00 22.11
N GLU A 22 21.77 -14.86 23.11
CA GLU A 22 22.77 -15.10 24.16
C GLU A 22 24.06 -15.70 23.57
N LYS A 23 23.95 -16.69 22.66
CA LYS A 23 25.09 -17.25 21.95
C LYS A 23 25.83 -16.23 21.11
N MET A 24 25.09 -15.41 20.34
CA MET A 24 25.67 -14.33 19.54
C MET A 24 26.50 -13.38 20.42
N LEU A 25 25.92 -12.90 21.52
CA LEU A 25 26.61 -12.00 22.45
C LEU A 25 27.87 -12.66 23.06
N LYS A 26 27.76 -13.91 23.53
CA LYS A 26 28.87 -14.67 24.13
C LYS A 26 30.05 -14.84 23.14
N HIS A 27 29.78 -15.12 21.86
CA HIS A 27 30.83 -15.21 20.84
C HIS A 27 31.41 -13.84 20.49
N SER A 28 30.58 -12.79 20.47
CA SER A 28 31.04 -11.41 20.27
C SER A 28 31.98 -10.95 21.39
N GLU A 29 31.65 -11.23 22.65
CA GLU A 29 32.50 -10.92 23.81
C GLU A 29 33.85 -11.65 23.77
N ARG A 30 33.91 -12.80 23.13
CA ARG A 30 35.13 -13.57 22.91
C ARG A 30 35.90 -13.22 21.64
N LEU A 31 35.49 -12.13 20.95
CA LEU A 31 36.04 -11.68 19.67
C LEU A 31 35.97 -12.73 18.55
N GLN A 32 35.05 -13.71 18.67
CA GLN A 32 34.75 -14.74 17.68
C GLN A 32 33.67 -14.23 16.71
N PHE A 33 34.03 -13.26 15.89
CA PHE A 33 33.08 -12.51 15.07
C PHE A 33 32.40 -13.37 14.00
N GLU A 34 33.06 -14.37 13.43
CA GLU A 34 32.45 -15.27 12.44
C GLU A 34 31.33 -16.11 13.04
N ASP A 35 31.54 -16.65 14.26
CA ASP A 35 30.52 -17.39 14.96
C ASP A 35 29.38 -16.48 15.43
N ALA A 36 29.69 -15.29 15.90
CA ALA A 36 28.68 -14.30 16.25
C ALA A 36 27.79 -13.93 15.04
N ASP A 37 28.39 -13.71 13.84
CA ASP A 37 27.67 -13.43 12.60
C ASP A 37 26.80 -14.62 12.17
N ARG A 38 27.26 -15.86 12.32
CA ARG A 38 26.47 -17.06 12.05
C ARG A 38 25.22 -17.14 12.93
N TYR A 39 25.33 -16.83 14.22
CA TYR A 39 24.17 -16.77 15.11
C TYR A 39 23.24 -15.61 14.80
N LYS A 40 23.79 -14.46 14.41
CA LYS A 40 23.01 -13.30 13.94
C LYS A 40 22.16 -13.66 12.71
N LYS A 41 22.77 -14.23 11.67
CA LYS A 41 22.06 -14.66 10.45
C LYS A 41 20.92 -15.66 10.75
N ARG A 42 21.15 -16.59 11.69
CA ARG A 42 20.10 -17.51 12.13
C ARG A 42 18.97 -16.80 12.88
N LEU A 43 19.29 -15.82 13.71
CA LEU A 43 18.30 -15.01 14.42
C LEU A 43 17.47 -14.19 13.43
N ASP A 44 18.12 -13.54 12.48
CA ASP A 44 17.48 -12.73 11.44
C ASP A 44 16.56 -13.60 10.54
N SER A 45 16.99 -14.82 10.19
CA SER A 45 16.14 -15.78 9.47
C SER A 45 14.89 -16.19 10.26
N ILE A 46 14.99 -16.37 11.58
CA ILE A 46 13.82 -16.68 12.41
C ILE A 46 12.89 -15.48 12.52
N ILE A 47 13.44 -14.28 12.60
CA ILE A 47 12.65 -13.03 12.63
C ILE A 47 11.91 -12.85 11.30
N SER A 48 12.58 -13.02 10.16
CA SER A 48 11.95 -12.91 8.83
C SER A 48 10.87 -13.99 8.62
N LEU A 49 11.10 -15.22 9.06
CA LEU A 49 10.09 -16.29 9.05
C LEU A 49 8.89 -15.98 9.94
N GLU A 50 9.08 -15.24 11.05
CA GLU A 50 7.95 -14.81 11.89
C GLU A 50 7.15 -13.67 11.24
N ASP A 51 7.81 -12.77 10.55
CA ASP A 51 7.13 -11.74 9.76
C ASP A 51 6.32 -12.39 8.61
N GLU A 52 6.83 -13.47 8.01
CA GLU A 52 6.11 -14.26 7.02
C GLU A 52 5.03 -15.17 7.62
N THR A 53 5.30 -15.74 8.79
CA THR A 53 4.43 -16.72 9.49
C THR A 53 3.67 -16.13 10.65
N SER A 54 3.68 -14.80 10.85
CA SER A 54 2.74 -14.19 11.79
C SER A 54 1.33 -14.56 11.31
N ILE A 55 0.93 -15.77 11.72
CA ILE A 55 -0.45 -16.26 11.64
C ILE A 55 -1.22 -15.25 12.48
N ASN A 56 -1.66 -14.19 11.83
CA ASN A 56 -2.60 -13.26 12.41
C ASN A 56 -3.79 -14.10 12.85
N ILE A 57 -3.98 -14.18 14.17
CA ILE A 57 -5.09 -14.89 14.81
C ILE A 57 -6.44 -14.39 14.27
N HIS A 58 -6.43 -13.27 13.61
CA HIS A 58 -7.51 -12.72 12.80
C HIS A 58 -6.95 -12.39 11.42
N PRO A 59 -7.27 -13.17 10.38
CA PRO A 59 -6.89 -12.86 9.02
C PRO A 59 -7.44 -11.46 8.69
N LEU A 60 -6.53 -10.51 8.49
CA LEU A 60 -6.90 -9.15 8.14
C LEU A 60 -7.23 -9.12 6.64
N ASP A 61 -8.52 -9.07 6.34
CA ASP A 61 -9.03 -8.86 4.99
C ASP A 61 -9.63 -7.47 4.89
N ILE A 62 -8.86 -6.55 4.28
CA ILE A 62 -9.23 -5.14 4.21
C ILE A 62 -8.59 -4.48 3.00
N ASP A 63 -9.28 -3.52 2.41
CA ASP A 63 -8.67 -2.59 1.46
C ASP A 63 -8.47 -1.24 2.16
N ILE A 64 -7.23 -0.74 2.10
CA ILE A 64 -6.81 0.50 2.76
C ILE A 64 -6.58 1.57 1.69
N TRP A 65 -7.23 2.70 1.86
CA TRP A 65 -7.13 3.85 1.00
C TRP A 65 -6.50 5.03 1.72
N HIS A 66 -5.61 5.73 1.02
CA HIS A 66 -5.01 6.98 1.49
C HIS A 66 -4.80 7.94 0.33
N ALA A 67 -5.06 9.22 0.58
CA ALA A 67 -4.80 10.32 -0.34
C ALA A 67 -3.76 11.27 0.23
N SER A 68 -2.84 11.70 -0.61
CA SER A 68 -1.90 12.80 -0.36
C SER A 68 -2.18 13.92 -1.36
N PHE A 69 -2.03 15.16 -0.93
CA PHE A 69 -2.41 16.35 -1.68
C PHE A 69 -1.23 17.28 -1.87
N LYS A 70 -1.18 17.90 -3.04
CA LYS A 70 -0.35 19.05 -3.37
C LYS A 70 -1.08 19.90 -4.42
N HIS A 71 -0.55 20.03 -5.65
CA HIS A 71 -1.27 20.58 -6.80
C HIS A 71 -2.21 19.54 -7.46
N LYS A 72 -1.93 18.28 -7.22
CA LYS A 72 -2.71 17.12 -7.66
C LYS A 72 -2.98 16.23 -6.45
N THR A 73 -3.85 15.26 -6.61
CA THR A 73 -4.10 14.26 -5.58
C THR A 73 -3.48 12.93 -5.98
N GLY A 74 -2.52 12.46 -5.17
CA GLY A 74 -2.02 11.10 -5.24
C GLY A 74 -2.85 10.20 -4.34
N LEU A 75 -3.47 9.17 -4.91
CA LEU A 75 -4.30 8.21 -4.19
C LEU A 75 -3.64 6.84 -4.22
N ALA A 76 -3.64 6.13 -3.12
CA ALA A 76 -3.16 4.75 -3.04
C ALA A 76 -4.20 3.84 -2.42
N LYS A 77 -4.30 2.62 -2.96
CA LYS A 77 -5.08 1.51 -2.44
C LYS A 77 -4.16 0.33 -2.18
N ILE A 78 -4.18 -0.18 -0.95
CA ILE A 78 -3.50 -1.41 -0.56
C ILE A 78 -4.55 -2.46 -0.24
N SER A 79 -4.53 -3.57 -0.97
CA SER A 79 -5.42 -4.70 -0.69
C SER A 79 -4.69 -5.73 0.16
N VAL A 80 -5.19 -5.96 1.36
CA VAL A 80 -4.65 -6.94 2.31
C VAL A 80 -5.60 -8.12 2.40
N ARG A 81 -5.07 -9.35 2.25
CA ARG A 81 -5.81 -10.61 2.41
C ARG A 81 -4.97 -11.57 3.23
N ASN A 82 -5.59 -12.17 4.24
CA ASN A 82 -4.89 -13.05 5.18
C ASN A 82 -3.65 -12.37 5.80
N GLY A 83 -3.73 -11.05 6.10
CA GLY A 83 -2.62 -10.29 6.67
C GLY A 83 -1.43 -10.04 5.73
N LYS A 84 -1.55 -10.32 4.43
CA LYS A 84 -0.51 -10.08 3.42
C LYS A 84 -1.00 -9.11 2.35
N VAL A 85 -0.11 -8.24 1.87
CA VAL A 85 -0.41 -7.37 0.73
C VAL A 85 -0.61 -8.21 -0.52
N ARG A 86 -1.77 -8.10 -1.14
CA ARG A 86 -2.10 -8.78 -2.41
C ARG A 86 -1.94 -7.88 -3.62
N SER A 87 -2.27 -6.63 -3.47
CA SER A 87 -2.09 -5.66 -4.55
C SER A 87 -1.96 -4.25 -4.01
N THR A 88 -1.19 -3.46 -4.73
CA THR A 88 -1.07 -2.01 -4.56
C THR A 88 -1.52 -1.35 -5.85
N LYS A 89 -2.41 -0.36 -5.74
CA LYS A 89 -2.81 0.48 -6.86
C LYS A 89 -2.67 1.94 -6.48
N THR A 90 -2.16 2.72 -7.41
CA THR A 90 -2.02 4.16 -7.25
C THR A 90 -2.73 4.89 -8.38
N TYR A 91 -3.25 6.07 -8.09
CA TYR A 91 -3.95 6.92 -9.04
C TYR A 91 -3.46 8.35 -8.84
N LEU A 92 -3.26 9.03 -9.93
CA LEU A 92 -3.04 10.47 -9.95
C LEU A 92 -4.35 11.11 -10.41
N ILE A 93 -4.85 12.06 -9.63
CA ILE A 93 -6.09 12.78 -9.92
C ILE A 93 -5.74 14.24 -10.03
N ASP A 94 -6.07 14.82 -11.17
CA ASP A 94 -6.04 16.27 -11.33
C ASP A 94 -7.22 16.85 -10.53
N SER A 95 -6.90 17.40 -9.37
CA SER A 95 -7.88 18.02 -8.49
C SER A 95 -7.42 19.43 -8.19
N ASP A 96 -8.27 20.39 -8.47
CA ASP A 96 -8.11 21.72 -7.92
C ASP A 96 -8.21 21.65 -6.38
N ALA A 97 -7.54 22.58 -5.70
CA ALA A 97 -7.52 22.66 -4.25
C ALA A 97 -8.92 22.76 -3.60
N SER A 98 -9.96 22.97 -4.41
CA SER A 98 -11.37 23.04 -4.04
C SER A 98 -12.10 21.69 -4.05
N THR A 99 -11.45 20.62 -4.55
CA THR A 99 -12.12 19.30 -4.63
C THR A 99 -12.22 18.69 -3.25
N GLU A 100 -13.42 18.57 -2.73
CA GLU A 100 -13.67 17.91 -1.44
C GLU A 100 -13.15 16.47 -1.43
N LEU A 101 -12.46 16.14 -0.37
CA LEU A 101 -11.82 14.84 -0.16
C LEU A 101 -12.81 13.67 -0.28
N ASP A 102 -14.02 13.88 0.20
CA ASP A 102 -15.12 12.91 0.13
C ASP A 102 -15.46 12.55 -1.31
N ASN A 103 -15.49 13.53 -2.22
CA ASN A 103 -15.74 13.33 -3.65
C ASN A 103 -14.60 12.53 -4.32
N VAL A 104 -13.36 12.81 -3.95
CA VAL A 104 -12.20 12.08 -4.47
C VAL A 104 -12.29 10.60 -4.10
N PHE A 105 -12.54 10.29 -2.82
CA PHE A 105 -12.67 8.90 -2.38
C PHE A 105 -13.90 8.23 -2.98
N ARG A 106 -15.04 8.91 -3.02
CA ARG A 106 -16.26 8.37 -3.63
C ARG A 106 -16.02 7.93 -5.07
N ARG A 107 -15.52 8.81 -5.92
CA ARG A 107 -15.23 8.51 -7.33
C ARG A 107 -14.22 7.37 -7.48
N ALA A 108 -13.11 7.41 -6.76
CA ALA A 108 -12.05 6.42 -6.86
C ALA A 108 -12.51 5.03 -6.39
N ILE A 109 -13.26 4.95 -5.28
CA ILE A 109 -13.79 3.72 -4.73
C ILE A 109 -14.81 3.09 -5.69
N PHE A 110 -15.79 3.87 -6.17
CA PHE A 110 -16.76 3.37 -7.14
C PHE A 110 -16.09 2.92 -8.43
N HIS A 111 -15.22 3.72 -9.02
CA HIS A 111 -14.48 3.35 -10.23
C HIS A 111 -13.67 2.06 -10.04
N ASN A 112 -13.05 1.86 -8.88
CA ASN A 112 -12.22 0.68 -8.62
C ASN A 112 -13.02 -0.60 -8.49
N TYR A 113 -14.23 -0.55 -7.90
CA TYR A 113 -15.00 -1.75 -7.59
C TYR A 113 -16.12 -2.05 -8.60
N LEU A 114 -16.69 -1.04 -9.28
CA LEU A 114 -17.73 -1.26 -10.30
C LEU A 114 -17.24 -2.19 -11.41
N ASN A 115 -16.04 -1.98 -11.92
CA ASN A 115 -15.49 -2.79 -13.02
C ASN A 115 -15.20 -4.25 -12.61
N LYS A 116 -15.13 -4.55 -11.32
CA LYS A 116 -14.79 -5.88 -10.81
C LYS A 116 -15.97 -6.63 -10.20
N ASN A 117 -17.06 -5.93 -10.00
CA ASN A 117 -18.25 -6.41 -9.28
C ASN A 117 -17.95 -7.10 -7.92
N GLN A 118 -16.82 -6.76 -7.31
CA GLN A 118 -16.35 -7.33 -6.05
C GLN A 118 -15.80 -6.25 -5.14
N ILE A 119 -16.50 -6.01 -4.04
CA ILE A 119 -16.06 -5.12 -2.97
C ILE A 119 -15.76 -5.94 -1.70
N PRO A 120 -14.67 -5.65 -0.96
CA PRO A 120 -14.42 -6.31 0.32
C PRO A 120 -15.43 -5.87 1.38
N SER A 121 -15.63 -6.70 2.39
CA SER A 121 -16.55 -6.38 3.50
C SER A 121 -16.03 -5.25 4.40
N LYS A 122 -14.72 -4.97 4.36
CA LYS A 122 -14.08 -3.93 5.16
C LYS A 122 -13.21 -3.02 4.30
N LEU A 123 -13.43 -1.73 4.43
CA LEU A 123 -12.60 -0.67 3.86
C LEU A 123 -12.05 0.19 4.99
N LEU A 124 -10.83 0.65 4.87
CA LEU A 124 -10.26 1.69 5.72
C LEU A 124 -9.90 2.89 4.84
N ILE A 125 -10.49 4.03 5.13
CA ILE A 125 -10.06 5.30 4.56
C ILE A 125 -9.22 5.99 5.63
N ALA A 126 -7.91 6.05 5.40
CA ALA A 126 -6.95 6.55 6.39
C ALA A 126 -6.97 8.08 6.53
N ASN A 127 -7.62 8.78 5.62
CA ASN A 127 -7.92 10.21 5.74
C ASN A 127 -9.24 10.43 6.50
N LYS A 128 -9.37 11.62 7.08
CA LYS A 128 -10.64 12.04 7.66
C LYS A 128 -11.59 12.45 6.54
N ILE A 129 -12.72 11.78 6.43
CA ILE A 129 -13.82 12.10 5.51
C ILE A 129 -15.07 12.42 6.32
N MET A 130 -15.91 13.34 5.82
CA MET A 130 -17.12 13.78 6.54
C MET A 130 -18.31 12.87 6.26
N GLU A 131 -18.52 12.51 5.00
CA GLU A 131 -19.68 11.77 4.51
C GLU A 131 -19.51 10.24 4.51
N ARG A 132 -18.78 9.69 5.51
CA ARG A 132 -18.50 8.25 5.57
C ARG A 132 -19.75 7.39 5.55
N GLY A 133 -20.78 7.78 6.32
CA GLY A 133 -22.05 7.04 6.38
C GLY A 133 -22.75 6.98 5.05
N LEU A 134 -22.86 8.10 4.36
CA LEU A 134 -23.46 8.19 3.01
C LEU A 134 -22.69 7.35 1.99
N LEU A 135 -21.37 7.40 2.04
CA LEU A 135 -20.53 6.57 1.17
C LEU A 135 -20.74 5.07 1.44
N GLN A 136 -20.83 4.67 2.70
CA GLN A 136 -21.09 3.28 3.09
C GLN A 136 -22.45 2.80 2.58
N GLU A 137 -23.52 3.55 2.83
CA GLU A 137 -24.86 3.22 2.35
C GLU A 137 -24.92 3.10 0.82
N ALA A 138 -24.28 4.03 0.11
CA ALA A 138 -24.21 4.00 -1.34
C ALA A 138 -23.50 2.75 -1.86
N LEU A 139 -22.41 2.34 -1.22
CA LEU A 139 -21.67 1.13 -1.57
C LEU A 139 -22.51 -0.14 -1.26
N GLU A 140 -23.14 -0.20 -0.10
CA GLU A 140 -23.99 -1.34 0.27
C GLU A 140 -25.17 -1.53 -0.71
N LYS A 141 -25.82 -0.43 -1.09
CA LYS A 141 -26.91 -0.45 -2.10
C LYS A 141 -26.39 -0.90 -3.48
N THR A 142 -25.26 -0.34 -3.92
CA THR A 142 -24.73 -0.61 -5.27
C THR A 142 -24.28 -2.06 -5.42
N PHE A 143 -23.62 -2.61 -4.39
CA PHE A 143 -23.04 -3.96 -4.45
C PHE A 143 -23.91 -5.03 -3.80
N ASN A 144 -25.07 -4.68 -3.29
CA ASN A 144 -25.97 -5.56 -2.53
C ASN A 144 -25.23 -6.42 -1.49
N LYS A 145 -24.32 -5.78 -0.77
CA LYS A 145 -23.41 -6.44 0.19
C LYS A 145 -23.11 -5.52 1.36
N LYS A 146 -23.06 -6.07 2.57
CA LYS A 146 -22.61 -5.32 3.75
C LYS A 146 -21.14 -4.94 3.61
N VAL A 147 -20.88 -3.64 3.69
CA VAL A 147 -19.54 -3.03 3.60
C VAL A 147 -19.35 -2.13 4.81
N SER A 148 -18.28 -2.30 5.56
CA SER A 148 -17.94 -1.45 6.69
C SER A 148 -16.79 -0.53 6.33
N ILE A 149 -17.00 0.79 6.41
CA ILE A 149 -15.94 1.78 6.25
C ILE A 149 -15.39 2.16 7.61
N LEU A 150 -14.20 1.70 7.94
CA LEU A 150 -13.56 1.92 9.22
C LEU A 150 -13.00 3.35 9.33
N SER A 151 -13.11 3.92 10.54
CA SER A 151 -12.53 5.22 10.89
C SER A 151 -11.18 5.12 11.56
N LYS A 152 -10.90 3.97 12.15
CA LYS A 152 -9.64 3.70 12.85
C LYS A 152 -9.00 2.46 12.28
N ALA A 153 -7.67 2.50 12.18
CA ALA A 153 -6.88 1.38 11.72
C ALA A 153 -7.02 0.19 12.70
N PRO A 154 -7.42 -1.00 12.22
CA PRO A 154 -7.46 -2.19 13.05
C PRO A 154 -6.08 -2.54 13.61
N LYS A 155 -6.04 -3.28 14.72
CA LYS A 155 -4.78 -3.78 15.29
C LYS A 155 -4.01 -4.60 14.23
N GLY A 156 -2.72 -4.32 14.09
CA GLY A 156 -1.86 -4.98 13.09
C GLY A 156 -1.91 -4.40 11.68
N SER A 157 -2.71 -3.34 11.42
CA SER A 157 -2.78 -2.72 10.09
C SER A 157 -1.91 -1.47 9.92
N LYS A 158 -1.16 -1.06 10.93
CA LYS A 158 -0.38 0.20 10.93
C LYS A 158 0.62 0.23 9.78
N SER A 159 1.39 -0.83 9.58
CA SER A 159 2.38 -0.93 8.48
C SER A 159 1.74 -0.78 7.10
N PHE A 160 0.55 -1.34 6.90
CA PHE A 160 -0.20 -1.21 5.64
C PHE A 160 -0.75 0.21 5.42
N VAL A 161 -1.15 0.89 6.50
CA VAL A 161 -1.54 2.31 6.44
C VAL A 161 -0.33 3.18 6.08
N ASP A 162 0.82 2.92 6.69
CA ASP A 162 2.06 3.66 6.40
C ASP A 162 2.51 3.39 4.94
N LEU A 163 2.34 2.16 4.44
CA LEU A 163 2.58 1.83 3.05
C LEU A 163 1.63 2.58 2.10
N ALA A 164 0.34 2.70 2.43
CA ALA A 164 -0.61 3.47 1.64
C ALA A 164 -0.25 4.96 1.59
N LYS A 165 0.19 5.53 2.73
CA LYS A 165 0.68 6.92 2.81
C LYS A 165 1.92 7.13 1.94
N LEU A 166 2.89 6.21 2.03
CA LEU A 166 4.11 6.28 1.24
C LEU A 166 3.79 6.25 -0.25
N ASN A 167 2.96 5.30 -0.69
CA ASN A 167 2.62 5.15 -2.10
C ASN A 167 1.83 6.34 -2.66
N SER A 168 0.87 6.89 -1.91
CA SER A 168 0.14 8.07 -2.34
C SER A 168 1.04 9.31 -2.48
N LYS A 169 2.00 9.48 -1.56
CA LYS A 169 3.00 10.55 -1.63
C LYS A 169 3.98 10.35 -2.79
N GLN A 170 4.46 9.12 -3.00
CA GLN A 170 5.38 8.81 -4.10
C GLN A 170 4.73 9.04 -5.47
N THR A 171 3.42 8.79 -5.59
CA THR A 171 2.66 9.08 -6.82
C THR A 171 2.71 10.56 -7.19
N LEU A 172 2.59 11.46 -6.20
CA LEU A 172 2.74 12.90 -6.41
C LEU A 172 4.16 13.29 -6.83
N ILE A 173 5.16 12.78 -6.11
CA ILE A 173 6.58 13.06 -6.41
C ILE A 173 6.91 12.61 -7.83
N ASN A 174 6.48 11.41 -8.22
CA ASN A 174 6.72 10.88 -9.55
C ASN A 174 6.05 11.70 -10.65
N ALA A 175 4.86 12.23 -10.39
CA ALA A 175 4.16 13.11 -11.32
C ALA A 175 4.90 14.44 -11.51
N GLU A 176 5.32 15.07 -10.41
CA GLU A 176 6.09 16.31 -10.43
C GLU A 176 7.42 16.17 -11.19
N ASN A 177 8.11 15.04 -11.01
CA ASN A 177 9.38 14.78 -11.70
C ASN A 177 9.21 14.48 -13.19
N LYS A 178 8.07 13.90 -13.60
CA LYS A 178 7.80 13.58 -15.00
C LYS A 178 7.35 14.80 -15.82
N GLU A 179 6.61 15.70 -15.24
CA GLU A 179 6.04 16.87 -15.94
C GLU A 179 7.10 17.76 -16.62
N PRO A 180 8.20 18.16 -15.95
CA PRO A 180 9.26 18.96 -16.59
C PRO A 180 9.97 18.22 -17.72
N VAL A 181 10.24 16.93 -17.55
CA VAL A 181 10.93 16.10 -18.55
C VAL A 181 10.06 15.93 -19.78
N MET A 182 8.78 15.66 -19.62
CA MET A 182 7.84 15.56 -20.74
C MET A 182 7.70 16.88 -21.47
N LYS A 183 7.60 18.01 -20.75
CA LYS A 183 7.50 19.33 -21.35
C LYS A 183 8.74 19.68 -22.15
N ALA A 184 9.94 19.46 -21.59
CA ALA A 184 11.21 19.72 -22.27
C ALA A 184 11.36 18.86 -23.53
N GLY A 185 11.02 17.56 -23.46
CA GLY A 185 11.03 16.69 -24.64
C GLY A 185 10.04 17.12 -25.72
N PHE A 186 8.86 17.59 -25.30
CA PHE A 186 7.85 18.08 -26.23
C PHE A 186 8.27 19.40 -26.90
N ASP A 187 8.82 20.34 -26.14
CA ASP A 187 9.38 21.59 -26.65
C ASP A 187 10.55 21.34 -27.63
N GLU A 188 11.36 20.33 -27.37
CA GLU A 188 12.44 19.92 -28.27
C GLU A 188 11.90 19.35 -29.60
N LEU A 189 10.86 18.52 -29.57
CA LEU A 189 10.20 18.00 -30.77
C LEU A 189 9.61 19.14 -31.61
N ILE A 190 8.87 20.06 -31.00
CA ILE A 190 8.30 21.24 -31.67
C ILE A 190 9.41 22.02 -32.38
N ARG A 191 10.51 22.29 -31.70
CA ARG A 191 11.65 23.04 -32.26
C ARG A 191 12.34 22.25 -33.39
N LYS A 192 12.59 20.94 -33.20
CA LYS A 192 13.28 20.09 -34.16
C LYS A 192 12.52 19.92 -35.47
N PHE A 193 11.20 19.84 -35.41
CA PHE A 193 10.31 19.72 -36.56
C PHE A 193 9.71 21.04 -37.04
N ASN A 194 10.13 22.14 -36.42
CA ASN A 194 9.67 23.52 -36.77
C ASN A 194 8.14 23.62 -36.80
N LEU A 195 7.46 23.00 -35.83
CA LEU A 195 6.00 22.96 -35.76
C LEU A 195 5.46 24.27 -35.20
N VAL A 196 4.58 24.94 -35.98
CA VAL A 196 3.87 26.16 -35.56
C VAL A 196 2.41 25.78 -35.26
N ILE A 197 2.16 25.26 -34.05
CA ILE A 197 0.84 24.76 -33.63
C ILE A 197 0.47 25.43 -32.31
N ALA A 198 -0.73 26.01 -32.22
CA ALA A 198 -1.17 26.73 -31.01
C ALA A 198 -1.37 25.82 -29.79
N ASN A 199 -1.89 24.63 -29.97
CA ASN A 199 -2.09 23.62 -28.93
C ASN A 199 -1.67 22.24 -29.47
N PRO A 200 -0.37 21.94 -29.51
CA PRO A 200 0.11 20.69 -30.07
C PRO A 200 -0.27 19.47 -29.17
N THR A 201 -0.74 18.42 -29.83
CA THR A 201 -0.93 17.10 -29.21
C THR A 201 -0.02 16.08 -29.86
N LEU A 202 0.48 15.12 -29.08
CA LEU A 202 1.29 14.01 -29.55
C LEU A 202 0.57 12.70 -29.26
N ASP A 203 0.17 11.99 -30.31
CA ASP A 203 -0.43 10.67 -30.21
C ASP A 203 0.60 9.61 -30.61
N CYS A 204 0.77 8.60 -29.76
CA CYS A 204 1.62 7.44 -30.05
C CYS A 204 0.74 6.24 -30.38
N ILE A 205 0.94 5.68 -31.58
CA ILE A 205 0.26 4.46 -32.02
C ILE A 205 1.26 3.31 -31.92
N ASP A 206 0.99 2.37 -31.01
CA ASP A 206 1.75 1.14 -30.88
C ASP A 206 1.03 0.01 -31.66
N ILE A 207 1.73 -0.57 -32.62
CA ILE A 207 1.23 -1.71 -33.40
C ILE A 207 1.84 -2.96 -32.77
N SER A 208 1.08 -3.62 -31.89
CA SER A 208 1.44 -4.94 -31.38
C SER A 208 1.28 -5.98 -32.50
N HIS A 209 2.38 -6.57 -32.93
CA HIS A 209 2.33 -7.74 -33.79
C HIS A 209 1.87 -8.96 -32.98
N HIS A 210 0.81 -9.61 -33.43
CA HIS A 210 0.38 -10.93 -32.96
C HIS A 210 1.23 -12.00 -33.61
#